data_7572e6871fce9a783f06fe3f5a0f0908
#
_entry.id   7572e6871fce9a783f06fe3f5a0f0908
#
_cell.length_a   1.000
_cell.length_b   1.000
_cell.length_c   1.000
_cell.angle_alpha   90.00
_cell.angle_beta   90.00
_cell.angle_gamma   90.00
#
_symmetry.space_group_name_H-M   'P 1'
#
loop_
_entity.id
_entity.type
_entity.pdbx_description
1 polymer ?
#
loop_
_entity_poly.entity_id
_entity_poly.type
_entity_poly.pdbx_seq_one_letter_code
_entity_poly.pdbx_strand_id
1 'polypeptide(L)'
;MAYNEFAYFYDEFNGEADYDALFQYVNGELRRHGQTHGIVLDLGCGTGDLTLMLTQAGYDMIGVYQSEEMLAVLRDKADQLGLLDRLLLLKQDILSLDLYGTIGAAISTFDTYNHIPPQQFQAAIAKAGFFMEKGGVFVFDLNTPYKHQQILADGHFSVETPDACCQWDSRYDPDAGRVDLNVHIHYDETNESFEEHFCEYTYSLPQVRSALEQCGFQLEQVQDGETFGPLREDSQRMILTAVKQYTQLQSGRQ
;
A
#
# COMPACT_ATOMS: atom_id res chain seq x y z
N MET A 1 -11.47 -3.60 -2.49
CA MET A 1 -11.98 -2.22 -2.37
C MET A 1 -11.62 -1.49 -3.66
N ALA A 2 -12.52 -0.84 -4.32
CA ALA A 2 -12.25 -0.17 -5.58
C ALA A 2 -12.49 1.32 -5.34
N TYR A 3 -11.45 2.12 -5.44
CA TYR A 3 -11.53 3.57 -5.52
C TYR A 3 -11.86 3.91 -6.97
N ASN A 4 -13.13 4.11 -7.31
CA ASN A 4 -13.53 4.33 -8.70
C ASN A 4 -13.49 5.83 -9.04
N GLU A 5 -14.39 6.61 -8.49
CA GLU A 5 -14.42 8.06 -8.73
C GLU A 5 -13.32 8.79 -7.96
N PHE A 6 -12.98 8.32 -6.76
CA PHE A 6 -11.89 8.87 -5.96
C PHE A 6 -10.50 8.77 -6.64
N ALA A 7 -10.34 7.85 -7.63
CA ALA A 7 -9.10 7.72 -8.39
C ALA A 7 -8.62 9.03 -9.03
N TYR A 8 -9.54 9.87 -9.48
CA TYR A 8 -9.21 11.14 -10.13
C TYR A 8 -8.73 12.21 -9.14
N PHE A 9 -9.12 12.09 -7.86
CA PHE A 9 -8.71 13.01 -6.79
C PHE A 9 -7.56 12.46 -5.97
N TYR A 10 -7.21 11.19 -6.14
CA TYR A 10 -6.23 10.51 -5.30
C TYR A 10 -4.87 11.19 -5.32
N ASP A 11 -4.40 11.62 -6.49
CA ASP A 11 -3.11 12.29 -6.63
C ASP A 11 -3.11 13.68 -5.99
N GLU A 12 -4.21 14.44 -6.11
CA GLU A 12 -4.36 15.74 -5.47
C GLU A 12 -4.46 15.60 -3.96
N PHE A 13 -5.15 14.57 -3.50
CA PHE A 13 -5.32 14.23 -2.11
C PHE A 13 -4.02 13.81 -1.42
N ASN A 14 -3.17 13.05 -2.11
CA ASN A 14 -1.85 12.67 -1.66
C ASN A 14 -0.74 13.67 -2.09
N GLY A 15 -1.12 14.81 -2.67
CA GLY A 15 -0.16 15.79 -3.21
C GLY A 15 0.82 16.39 -2.19
N GLU A 16 0.54 16.26 -0.88
CA GLU A 16 1.46 16.62 0.19
C GLU A 16 2.44 15.48 0.56
N ALA A 17 2.27 14.28 0.01
CA ALA A 17 3.15 13.15 0.29
C ALA A 17 4.53 13.36 -0.34
N ASP A 18 5.59 13.23 0.46
CA ASP A 18 6.97 13.31 -0.02
C ASP A 18 7.36 11.99 -0.71
N TYR A 19 6.93 11.84 -1.97
CA TYR A 19 7.26 10.68 -2.79
C TYR A 19 8.76 10.51 -3.02
N ASP A 20 9.51 11.61 -3.08
CA ASP A 20 10.97 11.54 -3.24
C ASP A 20 11.63 10.92 -2.01
N ALA A 21 11.24 11.35 -0.81
CA ALA A 21 11.74 10.75 0.43
C ALA A 21 11.32 9.29 0.57
N LEU A 22 10.06 8.96 0.25
CA LEU A 22 9.56 7.58 0.26
C LEU A 22 10.33 6.68 -0.73
N PHE A 23 10.56 7.17 -1.97
CA PHE A 23 11.35 6.46 -2.96
C PHE A 23 12.79 6.24 -2.48
N GLN A 24 13.44 7.25 -1.93
CA GLN A 24 14.82 7.11 -1.41
C GLN A 24 14.89 6.05 -0.31
N TYR A 25 13.90 6.04 0.59
CA TYR A 25 13.82 5.04 1.65
C TYR A 25 13.61 3.63 1.07
N VAL A 26 12.57 3.43 0.27
CA VAL A 26 12.22 2.11 -0.30
C VAL A 26 13.36 1.57 -1.17
N ASN A 27 13.88 2.38 -2.11
CA ASN A 27 15.00 2.00 -2.97
C ASN A 27 16.28 1.70 -2.15
N GLY A 28 16.51 2.46 -1.08
CA GLY A 28 17.60 2.22 -0.13
C GLY A 28 17.46 0.85 0.54
N GLU A 29 16.27 0.51 1.03
CA GLU A 29 15.99 -0.78 1.65
C GLU A 29 16.14 -1.95 0.65
N LEU A 30 15.59 -1.81 -0.55
CA LEU A 30 15.76 -2.80 -1.62
C LEU A 30 17.24 -3.07 -1.89
N ARG A 31 18.03 -2.02 -2.09
CA ARG A 31 19.48 -2.13 -2.36
C ARG A 31 20.28 -2.69 -1.18
N ARG A 32 19.93 -2.30 0.04
CA ARG A 32 20.57 -2.83 1.27
C ARG A 32 20.43 -4.35 1.37
N HIS A 33 19.33 -4.90 0.86
CA HIS A 33 19.07 -6.35 0.80
C HIS A 33 19.48 -7.01 -0.53
N GLY A 34 20.30 -6.33 -1.34
CA GLY A 34 20.84 -6.88 -2.59
C GLY A 34 19.87 -6.83 -3.78
N GLN A 35 18.69 -6.25 -3.60
CA GLN A 35 17.73 -6.06 -4.69
C GLN A 35 18.07 -4.78 -5.45
N THR A 36 18.99 -4.86 -6.40
CA THR A 36 19.45 -3.71 -7.21
C THR A 36 18.78 -3.65 -8.59
N HIS A 37 18.10 -4.71 -8.96
CA HIS A 37 17.34 -4.91 -10.21
C HIS A 37 16.44 -6.14 -10.04
N GLY A 38 15.64 -6.45 -11.04
CA GLY A 38 14.74 -7.60 -11.04
C GLY A 38 13.31 -7.22 -10.71
N ILE A 39 12.49 -8.24 -10.43
CA ILE A 39 11.05 -8.06 -10.29
C ILE A 39 10.70 -7.59 -8.87
N VAL A 40 10.01 -6.46 -8.79
CA VAL A 40 9.42 -5.92 -7.56
C VAL A 40 7.90 -5.86 -7.71
N LEU A 41 7.20 -6.43 -6.76
CA LEU A 41 5.74 -6.43 -6.67
C LEU A 41 5.27 -5.23 -5.84
N ASP A 42 4.36 -4.43 -6.38
CA ASP A 42 3.70 -3.33 -5.67
C ASP A 42 2.24 -3.70 -5.40
N LEU A 43 1.93 -3.98 -4.15
CA LEU A 43 0.61 -4.39 -3.68
C LEU A 43 -0.18 -3.16 -3.22
N GLY A 44 -1.18 -2.79 -3.99
CA GLY A 44 -1.93 -1.56 -3.79
C GLY A 44 -1.27 -0.37 -4.49
N CYS A 45 -0.78 -0.57 -5.71
CA CYS A 45 0.01 0.43 -6.45
C CYS A 45 -0.73 1.74 -6.76
N GLY A 46 -2.06 1.79 -6.66
CA GLY A 46 -2.87 2.99 -6.94
C GLY A 46 -2.62 3.57 -8.32
N THR A 47 -2.42 4.88 -8.39
CA THR A 47 -2.06 5.63 -9.60
C THR A 47 -0.56 5.56 -9.94
N GLY A 48 0.26 4.93 -9.09
CA GLY A 48 1.58 4.39 -9.39
C GLY A 48 2.77 5.32 -9.30
N ASP A 49 2.71 6.43 -8.57
CA ASP A 49 3.85 7.36 -8.52
C ASP A 49 5.13 6.68 -8.00
N LEU A 50 5.07 5.96 -6.89
CA LEU A 50 6.21 5.17 -6.40
C LEU A 50 6.61 4.04 -7.36
N THR A 51 5.63 3.33 -7.94
CA THR A 51 5.85 2.28 -8.96
C THR A 51 6.67 2.82 -10.13
N LEU A 52 6.30 3.99 -10.66
CA LEU A 52 6.99 4.62 -11.79
C LEU A 52 8.41 5.06 -11.43
N MET A 53 8.62 5.63 -10.24
CA MET A 53 9.95 6.01 -9.75
C MET A 53 10.88 4.78 -9.65
N LEU A 54 10.38 3.65 -9.14
CA LEU A 54 11.14 2.41 -9.07
C LEU A 54 11.38 1.81 -10.46
N THR A 55 10.42 1.91 -11.40
CA THR A 55 10.62 1.50 -12.79
C THR A 55 11.74 2.32 -13.45
N GLN A 56 11.76 3.63 -13.25
CA GLN A 56 12.83 4.52 -13.73
C GLN A 56 14.19 4.19 -13.08
N ALA A 57 14.19 3.73 -11.83
CA ALA A 57 15.41 3.29 -11.16
C ALA A 57 15.96 1.94 -11.67
N GLY A 58 15.22 1.27 -12.58
CA GLY A 58 15.67 0.07 -13.29
C GLY A 58 15.09 -1.25 -12.78
N TYR A 59 14.05 -1.22 -11.94
CA TYR A 59 13.30 -2.42 -11.56
C TYR A 59 12.26 -2.79 -12.62
N ASP A 60 11.92 -4.07 -12.71
CA ASP A 60 10.78 -4.58 -13.48
C ASP A 60 9.60 -4.67 -12.49
N MET A 61 8.62 -3.78 -12.65
CA MET A 61 7.54 -3.65 -11.67
C MET A 61 6.31 -4.47 -12.04
N ILE A 62 5.70 -5.10 -11.02
CA ILE A 62 4.36 -5.67 -11.12
C ILE A 62 3.46 -4.86 -10.20
N GLY A 63 2.60 -4.02 -10.77
CA GLY A 63 1.60 -3.25 -10.02
C GLY A 63 0.30 -4.03 -9.89
N VAL A 64 -0.20 -4.19 -8.66
CA VAL A 64 -1.45 -4.89 -8.35
C VAL A 64 -2.42 -3.92 -7.69
N TYR A 65 -3.61 -3.81 -8.26
CA TYR A 65 -4.71 -3.02 -7.69
C TYR A 65 -6.07 -3.61 -8.04
N GLN A 66 -7.13 -3.26 -7.32
CA GLN A 66 -8.49 -3.76 -7.58
C GLN A 66 -9.28 -2.84 -8.53
N SER A 67 -9.00 -1.51 -8.56
CA SER A 67 -9.63 -0.56 -9.45
C SER A 67 -8.95 -0.58 -10.82
N GLU A 68 -9.78 -0.70 -11.87
CA GLU A 68 -9.33 -0.58 -13.26
C GLU A 68 -8.99 0.86 -13.61
N GLU A 69 -9.71 1.80 -13.02
CA GLU A 69 -9.54 3.23 -13.18
C GLU A 69 -8.15 3.67 -12.69
N MET A 70 -7.76 3.25 -11.48
CA MET A 70 -6.42 3.50 -10.94
C MET A 70 -5.32 2.92 -11.84
N LEU A 71 -5.50 1.67 -12.30
CA LEU A 71 -4.53 1.03 -13.21
C LEU A 71 -4.49 1.70 -14.59
N ALA A 72 -5.60 2.29 -15.06
CA ALA A 72 -5.62 3.07 -16.29
C ALA A 72 -4.79 4.35 -16.15
N VAL A 73 -4.95 5.09 -15.06
CA VAL A 73 -4.14 6.28 -14.76
C VAL A 73 -2.65 5.92 -14.71
N LEU A 74 -2.28 4.86 -13.99
CA LEU A 74 -0.89 4.38 -13.94
C LEU A 74 -0.36 4.01 -15.32
N ARG A 75 -1.15 3.33 -16.14
CA ARG A 75 -0.76 2.95 -17.51
C ARG A 75 -0.50 4.18 -18.38
N ASP A 76 -1.37 5.18 -18.31
CA ASP A 76 -1.22 6.41 -19.09
C ASP A 76 0.03 7.20 -18.66
N LYS A 77 0.30 7.30 -17.36
CA LYS A 77 1.53 7.88 -16.83
C LYS A 77 2.76 7.10 -17.33
N ALA A 78 2.72 5.77 -17.29
CA ALA A 78 3.81 4.91 -17.75
C ALA A 78 4.08 5.03 -19.26
N ASP A 79 3.03 5.14 -20.07
CA ASP A 79 3.15 5.33 -21.54
C ASP A 79 3.82 6.66 -21.87
N GLN A 80 3.40 7.74 -21.21
CA GLN A 80 4.00 9.07 -21.37
C GLN A 80 5.49 9.09 -21.00
N LEU A 81 5.93 8.25 -20.08
CA LEU A 81 7.31 8.12 -19.64
C LEU A 81 8.11 7.06 -20.43
N GLY A 82 7.45 6.28 -21.30
CA GLY A 82 8.08 5.20 -22.07
C GLY A 82 8.51 4.02 -21.22
N LEU A 83 7.76 3.69 -20.16
CA LEU A 83 8.11 2.67 -19.15
C LEU A 83 7.30 1.36 -19.25
N LEU A 84 6.38 1.26 -20.22
CA LEU A 84 5.46 0.10 -20.34
C LEU A 84 6.18 -1.24 -20.49
N ASP A 85 7.36 -1.27 -21.11
CA ASP A 85 8.14 -2.50 -21.30
C ASP A 85 8.65 -3.14 -20.00
N ARG A 86 8.63 -2.38 -18.90
CA ARG A 86 9.11 -2.77 -17.57
C ARG A 86 8.00 -2.78 -16.51
N LEU A 87 6.75 -2.68 -16.95
CA LEU A 87 5.60 -2.56 -16.05
C LEU A 87 4.51 -3.55 -16.45
N LEU A 88 4.20 -4.48 -15.54
CA LEU A 88 3.04 -5.37 -15.64
C LEU A 88 1.98 -4.91 -14.67
N LEU A 89 0.77 -4.64 -15.14
CA LEU A 89 -0.38 -4.23 -14.34
C LEU A 89 -1.39 -5.37 -14.23
N LEU A 90 -1.77 -5.71 -13.00
CA LEU A 90 -2.69 -6.80 -12.69
C LEU A 90 -3.87 -6.29 -11.87
N LYS A 91 -5.07 -6.42 -12.41
CA LYS A 91 -6.31 -6.20 -11.66
C LYS A 91 -6.60 -7.42 -10.82
N GLN A 92 -6.11 -7.44 -9.58
CA GLN A 92 -6.29 -8.55 -8.64
C GLN A 92 -6.50 -8.05 -7.21
N ASP A 93 -7.15 -8.88 -6.41
CA ASP A 93 -7.18 -8.75 -4.96
C ASP A 93 -5.93 -9.41 -4.35
N ILE A 94 -5.34 -8.76 -3.32
CA ILE A 94 -4.13 -9.27 -2.64
C ILE A 94 -4.34 -10.69 -2.11
N LEU A 95 -5.52 -11.01 -1.59
CA LEU A 95 -5.84 -12.34 -1.04
C LEU A 95 -5.95 -13.42 -2.12
N SER A 96 -6.26 -13.03 -3.35
CA SER A 96 -6.35 -13.93 -4.51
C SER A 96 -5.16 -13.80 -5.46
N LEU A 97 -4.10 -13.09 -5.05
CA LEU A 97 -2.91 -12.87 -5.86
C LEU A 97 -2.38 -14.17 -6.46
N ASP A 98 -2.15 -14.15 -7.77
CA ASP A 98 -1.54 -15.25 -8.54
C ASP A 98 -0.54 -14.67 -9.54
N LEU A 99 0.71 -15.14 -9.48
CA LEU A 99 1.82 -14.67 -10.31
C LEU A 99 2.49 -15.86 -11.00
N TYR A 100 3.05 -15.62 -12.18
CA TYR A 100 3.89 -16.56 -12.88
C TYR A 100 5.37 -16.32 -12.50
N GLY A 101 5.92 -17.15 -11.60
CA GLY A 101 7.32 -17.06 -11.20
C GLY A 101 7.54 -16.48 -9.82
N THR A 102 8.77 -16.10 -9.55
CA THR A 102 9.23 -15.57 -8.25
C THR A 102 9.61 -14.10 -8.35
N ILE A 103 9.52 -13.41 -7.22
CA ILE A 103 9.88 -12.01 -7.07
C ILE A 103 11.02 -11.84 -6.07
N GLY A 104 11.88 -10.84 -6.28
CA GLY A 104 12.95 -10.49 -5.36
C GLY A 104 12.47 -9.63 -4.19
N ALA A 105 11.47 -8.81 -4.41
CA ALA A 105 10.92 -7.93 -3.39
C ALA A 105 9.42 -7.67 -3.60
N ALA A 106 8.77 -7.24 -2.52
CA ALA A 106 7.44 -6.65 -2.55
C ALA A 106 7.42 -5.33 -1.78
N ILE A 107 6.59 -4.42 -2.22
CA ILE A 107 6.28 -3.18 -1.52
C ILE A 107 4.76 -3.04 -1.36
N SER A 108 4.33 -2.28 -0.36
CA SER A 108 2.94 -1.87 -0.21
C SER A 108 2.90 -0.61 0.64
N THR A 109 2.53 0.50 0.07
CA THR A 109 2.57 1.81 0.74
C THR A 109 1.18 2.44 0.79
N PHE A 110 1.06 3.52 1.58
CA PHE A 110 -0.19 4.25 1.80
C PHE A 110 -1.30 3.34 2.34
N ASP A 111 -1.03 2.74 3.52
CA ASP A 111 -2.02 2.02 4.37
C ASP A 111 -2.83 0.90 3.69
N THR A 112 -2.42 0.42 2.52
CA THR A 112 -3.12 -0.65 1.80
C THR A 112 -3.44 -1.85 2.70
N TYR A 113 -2.53 -2.25 3.58
CA TYR A 113 -2.73 -3.36 4.50
C TYR A 113 -3.68 -3.04 5.67
N ASN A 114 -3.93 -1.76 5.97
CA ASN A 114 -4.97 -1.39 6.94
C ASN A 114 -6.38 -1.69 6.44
N HIS A 115 -6.60 -1.74 5.13
CA HIS A 115 -7.90 -2.12 4.56
C HIS A 115 -8.21 -3.62 4.65
N ILE A 116 -7.25 -4.46 5.05
CA ILE A 116 -7.42 -5.90 5.15
C ILE A 116 -7.96 -6.26 6.54
N PRO A 117 -9.08 -6.99 6.67
CA PRO A 117 -9.61 -7.38 7.96
C PRO A 117 -8.64 -8.26 8.78
N PRO A 118 -8.65 -8.17 10.13
CA PRO A 118 -7.72 -8.94 10.99
C PRO A 118 -7.69 -10.45 10.73
N GLN A 119 -8.83 -11.03 10.36
CA GLN A 119 -8.95 -12.46 10.05
C GLN A 119 -8.21 -12.85 8.76
N GLN A 120 -7.93 -11.88 7.88
CA GLN A 120 -7.30 -12.08 6.57
C GLN A 120 -5.88 -11.49 6.51
N PHE A 121 -5.47 -10.70 7.51
CA PHE A 121 -4.20 -9.99 7.51
C PHE A 121 -2.99 -10.92 7.35
N GLN A 122 -2.95 -12.02 8.12
CA GLN A 122 -1.90 -13.03 7.99
C GLN A 122 -1.90 -13.69 6.59
N ALA A 123 -3.09 -13.97 6.03
CA ALA A 123 -3.20 -14.55 4.69
C ALA A 123 -2.67 -13.62 3.61
N ALA A 124 -2.90 -12.31 3.73
CA ALA A 124 -2.36 -11.30 2.80
C ALA A 124 -0.83 -11.23 2.87
N ILE A 125 -0.24 -11.25 4.08
CA ILE A 125 1.23 -11.33 4.23
C ILE A 125 1.77 -12.64 3.62
N ALA A 126 1.08 -13.76 3.85
CA ALA A 126 1.47 -15.05 3.29
C ALA A 126 1.44 -15.04 1.75
N LYS A 127 0.49 -14.34 1.14
CA LYS A 127 0.39 -14.16 -0.32
C LYS A 127 1.60 -13.43 -0.90
N ALA A 128 2.00 -12.30 -0.32
CA ALA A 128 3.23 -11.60 -0.71
C ALA A 128 4.46 -12.52 -0.60
N GLY A 129 4.56 -13.25 0.54
CA GLY A 129 5.66 -14.18 0.79
C GLY A 129 5.66 -15.45 -0.07
N PHE A 130 4.53 -15.87 -0.63
CA PHE A 130 4.43 -17.09 -1.41
C PHE A 130 5.26 -17.06 -2.70
N PHE A 131 5.27 -15.91 -3.36
CA PHE A 131 6.02 -15.70 -4.60
C PHE A 131 7.43 -15.19 -4.37
N MET A 132 7.80 -14.88 -3.12
CA MET A 132 9.08 -14.28 -2.77
C MET A 132 10.14 -15.33 -2.51
N GLU A 133 11.32 -15.13 -3.08
CA GLU A 133 12.49 -15.95 -2.82
C GLU A 133 13.01 -15.77 -1.38
N LYS A 134 13.77 -16.75 -0.90
CA LYS A 134 14.51 -16.61 0.37
C LYS A 134 15.48 -15.44 0.26
N GLY A 135 15.49 -14.56 1.27
CA GLY A 135 16.27 -13.34 1.28
C GLY A 135 15.57 -12.17 0.59
N GLY A 136 14.41 -12.42 -0.02
CA GLY A 136 13.57 -11.34 -0.58
C GLY A 136 13.06 -10.41 0.52
N VAL A 137 12.86 -9.14 0.16
CA VAL A 137 12.50 -8.09 1.09
C VAL A 137 11.05 -7.62 0.86
N PHE A 138 10.32 -7.41 1.93
CA PHE A 138 8.99 -6.82 1.94
C PHE A 138 9.03 -5.51 2.72
N VAL A 139 8.78 -4.39 2.03
CA VAL A 139 8.66 -3.06 2.62
C VAL A 139 7.20 -2.62 2.54
N PHE A 140 6.59 -2.34 3.67
CA PHE A 140 5.19 -1.90 3.69
C PHE A 140 4.94 -0.95 4.85
N ASP A 141 3.90 -0.15 4.73
CA ASP A 141 3.48 0.74 5.80
C ASP A 141 2.11 0.37 6.38
N LEU A 142 1.85 0.94 7.54
CA LEU A 142 0.57 0.88 8.23
C LEU A 142 0.33 2.20 8.97
N ASN A 143 -0.91 2.67 8.95
CA ASN A 143 -1.38 3.66 9.90
C ASN A 143 -1.28 3.10 11.31
N THR A 144 -0.76 3.91 12.24
CA THR A 144 -0.56 3.49 13.62
C THR A 144 -1.87 3.50 14.42
N PRO A 145 -1.92 2.78 15.56
CA PRO A 145 -3.02 2.95 16.51
C PRO A 145 -3.23 4.40 16.96
N TYR A 146 -2.15 5.20 17.04
CA TYR A 146 -2.23 6.62 17.38
C TYR A 146 -3.04 7.39 16.31
N LYS A 147 -2.72 7.22 15.02
CA LYS A 147 -3.47 7.89 13.94
C LYS A 147 -4.96 7.54 13.99
N HIS A 148 -5.30 6.26 14.13
CA HIS A 148 -6.69 5.82 14.17
C HIS A 148 -7.45 6.37 15.38
N GLN A 149 -6.81 6.38 16.55
CA GLN A 149 -7.47 6.74 17.82
C GLN A 149 -7.45 8.23 18.13
N GLN A 150 -6.54 9.00 17.55
CA GLN A 150 -6.38 10.42 17.87
C GLN A 150 -6.68 11.34 16.68
N ILE A 151 -6.32 10.94 15.46
CA ILE A 151 -6.46 11.78 14.26
C ILE A 151 -7.74 11.44 13.50
N LEU A 152 -8.01 10.14 13.30
CA LEU A 152 -9.15 9.65 12.55
C LEU A 152 -10.33 9.23 13.44
N ALA A 153 -10.29 9.56 14.74
CA ALA A 153 -11.32 9.12 15.70
C ALA A 153 -12.69 9.72 15.40
N ASP A 154 -12.73 11.00 15.03
CA ASP A 154 -13.92 11.76 14.65
C ASP A 154 -13.45 12.93 13.76
N GLY A 155 -12.89 12.59 12.61
CA GLY A 155 -12.26 13.54 11.70
C GLY A 155 -13.20 14.00 10.59
N HIS A 156 -13.07 15.27 10.20
CA HIS A 156 -13.72 15.86 9.04
C HIS A 156 -12.64 16.51 8.19
N PHE A 157 -12.53 16.09 6.95
CA PHE A 157 -11.53 16.58 6.02
C PHE A 157 -12.18 17.01 4.72
N SER A 158 -11.60 18.00 4.04
CA SER A 158 -12.06 18.43 2.74
C SER A 158 -10.89 18.83 1.85
N VAL A 159 -11.01 18.49 0.56
CA VAL A 159 -10.13 18.97 -0.51
C VAL A 159 -11.01 19.60 -1.58
N GLU A 160 -10.68 20.81 -1.96
CA GLU A 160 -11.36 21.55 -3.05
C GLU A 160 -10.41 21.63 -4.24
N THR A 161 -10.91 21.26 -5.40
CA THR A 161 -10.27 21.47 -6.70
C THR A 161 -11.10 22.48 -7.50
N PRO A 162 -10.61 23.00 -8.64
CA PRO A 162 -11.41 23.90 -9.48
C PRO A 162 -12.74 23.30 -9.98
N ASP A 163 -12.83 21.97 -10.06
CA ASP A 163 -13.94 21.27 -10.71
C ASP A 163 -14.77 20.41 -9.76
N ALA A 164 -14.29 20.21 -8.51
CA ALA A 164 -14.96 19.33 -7.57
C ALA A 164 -14.57 19.59 -6.10
N CYS A 165 -15.44 19.16 -5.18
CA CYS A 165 -15.18 19.11 -3.75
C CYS A 165 -15.25 17.66 -3.28
N CYS A 166 -14.20 17.22 -2.58
CA CYS A 166 -14.13 15.92 -1.91
C CYS A 166 -14.12 16.14 -0.40
N GLN A 167 -15.07 15.55 0.29
CA GLN A 167 -15.18 15.59 1.74
C GLN A 167 -15.14 14.17 2.26
N TRP A 168 -14.47 13.94 3.40
CA TRP A 168 -14.59 12.67 4.07
C TRP A 168 -14.67 12.82 5.59
N ASP A 169 -15.48 11.94 6.13
CA ASP A 169 -15.70 11.79 7.56
C ASP A 169 -15.07 10.47 8.02
N SER A 170 -14.36 10.51 9.13
CA SER A 170 -13.79 9.34 9.75
C SER A 170 -14.33 9.12 11.15
N ARG A 171 -14.55 7.85 11.51
CA ARG A 171 -15.02 7.45 12.83
C ARG A 171 -14.34 6.17 13.30
N TYR A 172 -13.67 6.24 14.45
CA TYR A 172 -13.07 5.07 15.07
C TYR A 172 -14.06 4.30 15.94
N ASP A 173 -14.14 2.99 15.71
CA ASP A 173 -14.87 2.04 16.54
C ASP A 173 -13.85 1.24 17.40
N PRO A 174 -13.74 1.52 18.72
CA PRO A 174 -12.79 0.85 19.59
C PRO A 174 -13.09 -0.64 19.82
N ASP A 175 -14.36 -1.05 19.73
CA ASP A 175 -14.76 -2.44 19.93
C ASP A 175 -14.40 -3.30 18.70
N ALA A 176 -14.52 -2.72 17.52
CA ALA A 176 -14.12 -3.35 16.26
C ALA A 176 -12.63 -3.16 15.94
N GLY A 177 -11.95 -2.20 16.57
CA GLY A 177 -10.57 -1.82 16.24
C GLY A 177 -10.45 -1.30 14.81
N ARG A 178 -11.39 -0.46 14.38
CA ARG A 178 -11.59 -0.06 12.99
C ARG A 178 -11.94 1.42 12.87
N VAL A 179 -11.48 2.05 11.81
CA VAL A 179 -11.97 3.35 11.34
C VAL A 179 -12.91 3.12 10.16
N ASP A 180 -14.10 3.68 10.22
CA ASP A 180 -15.01 3.80 9.08
C ASP A 180 -14.79 5.17 8.42
N LEU A 181 -14.58 5.18 7.11
CA LEU A 181 -14.32 6.36 6.29
C LEU A 181 -15.45 6.50 5.27
N ASN A 182 -16.16 7.63 5.30
CA ASN A 182 -17.17 7.98 4.30
C ASN A 182 -16.65 9.14 3.46
N VAL A 183 -16.57 8.95 2.16
CA VAL A 183 -16.09 9.94 1.19
C VAL A 183 -17.26 10.40 0.35
N HIS A 184 -17.43 11.71 0.28
CA HIS A 184 -18.43 12.38 -0.56
C HIS A 184 -17.69 13.23 -1.60
N ILE A 185 -17.93 12.96 -2.86
CA ILE A 185 -17.36 13.71 -3.99
C ILE A 185 -18.49 14.41 -4.71
N HIS A 186 -18.35 15.72 -4.94
CA HIS A 186 -19.28 16.52 -5.70
C HIS A 186 -18.54 17.23 -6.84
N TYR A 187 -19.02 17.04 -8.07
CA TYR A 187 -18.53 17.68 -9.28
C TYR A 187 -19.36 18.91 -9.62
N ASP A 188 -18.74 20.08 -9.68
CA ASP A 188 -19.43 21.36 -9.88
C ASP A 188 -20.03 21.49 -11.30
N GLU A 189 -19.30 21.03 -12.34
CA GLU A 189 -19.74 21.16 -13.73
C GLU A 189 -20.95 20.29 -14.06
N THR A 190 -20.97 19.04 -13.58
CA THR A 190 -22.05 18.08 -13.88
C THR A 190 -23.14 18.07 -12.83
N ASN A 191 -22.89 18.66 -11.66
CA ASN A 191 -23.72 18.59 -10.47
C ASN A 191 -24.01 17.13 -10.04
N GLU A 192 -23.07 16.23 -10.31
CA GLU A 192 -23.12 14.84 -9.88
C GLU A 192 -22.43 14.66 -8.53
N SER A 193 -22.92 13.72 -7.74
CA SER A 193 -22.30 13.37 -6.43
C SER A 193 -22.14 11.88 -6.31
N PHE A 194 -21.04 11.47 -5.69
CA PHE A 194 -20.68 10.07 -5.42
C PHE A 194 -20.38 9.90 -3.95
N GLU A 195 -20.69 8.71 -3.44
CA GLU A 195 -20.38 8.31 -2.07
C GLU A 195 -19.59 7.01 -2.12
N GLU A 196 -18.46 7.00 -1.41
CA GLU A 196 -17.65 5.80 -1.23
C GLU A 196 -17.44 5.55 0.27
N HIS A 197 -17.38 4.28 0.65
CA HIS A 197 -17.19 3.86 2.03
C HIS A 197 -16.01 2.89 2.14
N PHE A 198 -15.09 3.20 3.06
CA PHE A 198 -13.91 2.39 3.33
C PHE A 198 -13.80 2.05 4.81
N CYS A 199 -13.04 1.00 5.10
CA CYS A 199 -12.67 0.66 6.46
C CYS A 199 -11.17 0.46 6.56
N GLU A 200 -10.57 1.00 7.61
CA GLU A 200 -9.20 0.70 8.01
C GLU A 200 -9.20 -0.01 9.37
N TYR A 201 -8.42 -1.08 9.47
CA TYR A 201 -8.26 -1.84 10.70
C TYR A 201 -6.97 -1.47 11.41
N THR A 202 -7.05 -1.39 12.74
CA THR A 202 -5.93 -1.03 13.59
C THR A 202 -5.07 -2.24 13.90
N TYR A 203 -3.76 -2.14 13.64
CA TYR A 203 -2.79 -3.17 13.95
C TYR A 203 -1.72 -2.68 14.90
N SER A 204 -1.55 -3.36 16.01
CA SER A 204 -0.42 -3.12 16.91
C SER A 204 0.86 -3.78 16.35
N LEU A 205 2.01 -3.19 16.62
CA LEU A 205 3.31 -3.74 16.19
C LEU A 205 3.53 -5.21 16.63
N PRO A 206 3.14 -5.66 17.85
CA PRO A 206 3.22 -7.07 18.22
C PRO A 206 2.38 -8.00 17.33
N GLN A 207 1.16 -7.58 16.93
CA GLN A 207 0.31 -8.36 16.01
C GLN A 207 0.96 -8.49 14.63
N VAL A 208 1.49 -7.38 14.08
CA VAL A 208 2.18 -7.37 12.79
C VAL A 208 3.42 -8.27 12.83
N ARG A 209 4.24 -8.15 13.88
CA ARG A 209 5.42 -9.01 14.07
C ARG A 209 5.06 -10.49 14.09
N SER A 210 4.05 -10.86 14.88
CA SER A 210 3.59 -12.24 14.97
C SER A 210 3.10 -12.78 13.61
N ALA A 211 2.34 -11.98 12.86
CA ALA A 211 1.86 -12.37 11.53
C ALA A 211 3.02 -12.57 10.54
N LEU A 212 4.02 -11.68 10.54
CA LEU A 212 5.23 -11.79 9.72
C LEU A 212 6.02 -13.07 10.04
N GLU A 213 6.28 -13.34 11.32
CA GLU A 213 7.02 -14.54 11.78
C GLU A 213 6.31 -15.82 11.35
N GLN A 214 4.98 -15.90 11.50
CA GLN A 214 4.18 -17.05 11.08
C GLN A 214 4.19 -17.24 9.55
N CYS A 215 4.41 -16.18 8.77
CA CYS A 215 4.55 -16.23 7.32
C CYS A 215 6.01 -16.42 6.85
N GLY A 216 6.94 -16.61 7.77
CA GLY A 216 8.35 -16.87 7.47
C GLY A 216 9.17 -15.63 7.15
N PHE A 217 8.74 -14.47 7.64
CA PHE A 217 9.50 -13.25 7.58
C PHE A 217 10.15 -12.93 8.93
N GLN A 218 11.32 -12.31 8.87
CA GLN A 218 11.95 -11.65 9.99
C GLN A 218 11.74 -10.14 9.84
N LEU A 219 11.10 -9.51 10.82
CA LEU A 219 10.99 -8.07 10.89
C LEU A 219 12.34 -7.47 11.30
N GLU A 220 12.97 -6.71 10.41
CA GLU A 220 14.30 -6.12 10.64
C GLU A 220 14.24 -4.67 11.07
N GLN A 221 13.32 -3.87 10.49
CA GLN A 221 13.17 -2.46 10.83
C GLN A 221 11.72 -2.08 10.99
N VAL A 222 11.50 -1.10 11.88
CA VAL A 222 10.27 -0.34 12.03
C VAL A 222 10.66 1.12 12.23
N GLN A 223 10.18 1.99 11.37
CA GLN A 223 10.48 3.41 11.40
C GLN A 223 9.19 4.23 11.27
N ASP A 224 9.28 5.50 11.58
CA ASP A 224 8.23 6.48 11.29
C ASP A 224 8.07 6.59 9.76
N GLY A 225 6.85 6.44 9.26
CA GLY A 225 6.58 6.38 7.83
C GLY A 225 6.53 7.73 7.12
N GLU A 226 6.69 8.83 7.87
CA GLU A 226 6.73 10.20 7.31
C GLU A 226 8.15 10.75 7.34
N THR A 227 8.87 10.54 8.44
CA THR A 227 10.24 11.07 8.62
C THR A 227 11.33 10.05 8.30
N PHE A 228 10.97 8.77 8.17
CA PHE A 228 11.89 7.62 8.03
C PHE A 228 12.93 7.52 9.16
N GLY A 229 12.66 8.18 10.27
CA GLY A 229 13.42 8.14 11.50
C GLY A 229 12.88 7.11 12.49
N PRO A 230 13.35 7.15 13.76
CA PRO A 230 12.83 6.26 14.79
C PRO A 230 11.34 6.42 15.01
N LEU A 231 10.62 5.29 15.14
CA LEU A 231 9.20 5.28 15.47
C LEU A 231 8.98 5.93 16.85
N ARG A 232 8.01 6.83 16.97
CA ARG A 232 7.61 7.54 18.19
C ARG A 232 6.19 7.13 18.60
N GLU A 233 5.80 7.48 19.80
CA GLU A 233 4.46 7.23 20.32
C GLU A 233 3.37 7.99 19.54
N ASP A 234 3.73 9.16 18.97
CA ASP A 234 2.86 10.03 18.17
C ASP A 234 3.04 9.87 16.64
N SER A 235 3.85 8.92 16.19
CA SER A 235 3.98 8.61 14.76
C SER A 235 2.63 8.21 14.19
N GLN A 236 2.21 8.84 13.10
CA GLN A 236 0.93 8.55 12.47
C GLN A 236 1.00 7.33 11.54
N ARG A 237 2.16 7.08 10.96
CA ARG A 237 2.43 5.94 10.07
C ARG A 237 3.70 5.22 10.52
N MET A 238 3.69 3.91 10.45
CA MET A 238 4.90 3.10 10.63
C MET A 238 5.23 2.40 9.31
N ILE A 239 6.52 2.46 8.91
CA ILE A 239 7.03 1.71 7.76
C ILE A 239 7.91 0.57 8.25
N LEU A 240 7.70 -0.60 7.68
CA LEU A 240 8.30 -1.85 8.13
C LEU A 240 9.12 -2.48 7.00
N THR A 241 10.30 -2.98 7.34
CA THR A 241 11.12 -3.81 6.45
C THR A 241 11.24 -5.21 7.03
N ALA A 242 10.78 -6.21 6.27
CA ALA A 242 10.81 -7.61 6.65
C ALA A 242 11.50 -8.45 5.58
N VAL A 243 12.28 -9.46 6.00
CA VAL A 243 13.08 -10.31 5.11
C VAL A 243 12.61 -11.76 5.18
N LYS A 244 12.38 -12.35 4.02
CA LYS A 244 11.94 -13.73 3.87
C LYS A 244 13.05 -14.71 4.29
N GLN A 245 12.80 -15.52 5.33
CA GLN A 245 13.79 -16.42 5.91
C GLN A 245 13.78 -17.81 5.27
N TYR A 246 12.63 -18.31 4.85
CA TYR A 246 12.49 -19.62 4.22
C TYR A 246 11.38 -19.62 3.17
N THR A 247 11.56 -20.44 2.16
CA THR A 247 10.50 -20.71 1.18
C THR A 247 9.51 -21.66 1.84
N GLN A 248 8.23 -21.32 1.89
CA GLN A 248 7.22 -22.32 2.29
C GLN A 248 7.27 -23.45 1.26
N LEU A 249 7.80 -24.60 1.64
CA LEU A 249 7.68 -25.81 0.85
C LEU A 249 6.19 -26.05 0.62
N GLN A 250 5.78 -26.21 -0.64
CA GLN A 250 4.42 -26.55 -1.04
C GLN A 250 4.02 -27.84 -0.29
N SER A 251 3.39 -27.69 0.87
CA SER A 251 2.77 -28.82 1.55
C SER A 251 1.50 -29.17 0.78
N GLY A 252 1.60 -30.18 -0.10
CA GLY A 252 0.46 -30.97 -0.54
C GLY A 252 -0.15 -30.58 -1.90
N ARG A 253 0.47 -31.01 -2.99
CA ARG A 253 -0.30 -31.63 -4.06
C ARG A 253 -0.30 -33.14 -3.77
N GLN A 254 -1.34 -33.63 -3.14
CA GLN A 254 -1.82 -35.00 -3.27
C GLN A 254 -3.15 -34.98 -3.97
#